data_2c171f01ec3207885f23f3685ecd2718
#
_entry.id   2c171f01ec3207885f23f3685ecd2718
#
_cell.length_a   1.000
_cell.length_b   1.000
_cell.length_c   1.000
_cell.angle_alpha   90.00
_cell.angle_beta   90.00
_cell.angle_gamma   90.00
#
_symmetry.space_group_name_H-M   'P 1'
#
loop_
_entity.id
_entity.type
_entity.pdbx_description
1 polymer ?
#
loop_
_entity_poly.entity_id
_entity_poly.type
_entity_poly.pdbx_seq_one_letter_code
_entity_poly.pdbx_strand_id
1 'polypeptide(L)'
;MSAFRLWLGFWLMLFCQLALAETTNFVEIPKLSSRITDVTNTLSAEQAQALESKLAAFEAKKGSQIAVLIVPTTQPEDIAEFAIKVVDLWGIGRKGIDDGLILIIAKNDRKIRVEVNYGLEGVIPDAIAKRIGTETIAPYFKNNDYYGGINAGVDQIIGLIEGEQLPAPKQTNTSQQDEGGFIFLLFGGLFAGSMLSSMLGRVAGGLIAGIGSGILAYFLLGFGIGAILIGIIVFFLTSARSGGGGGWSNGGGGYYGGGSSWGGGSSGGGSWSGGGGSGGGGGATSSW
;
A
#
# COMPACT_ATOMS: atom_id res chain seq x y z
N MET A 1 3.44 -49.26 -32.03
CA MET A 1 4.32 -48.83 -30.92
C MET A 1 5.10 -47.54 -31.21
N SER A 2 5.28 -47.12 -32.45
CA SER A 2 6.02 -45.89 -32.83
C SER A 2 5.24 -44.57 -32.59
N ALA A 3 3.94 -44.53 -32.91
CA ALA A 3 3.13 -43.35 -32.78
C ALA A 3 2.94 -42.88 -31.31
N PHE A 4 2.82 -43.82 -30.38
CA PHE A 4 2.70 -43.52 -28.95
C PHE A 4 3.99 -42.92 -28.37
N ARG A 5 5.16 -43.37 -28.85
CA ARG A 5 6.47 -42.80 -28.43
C ARG A 5 6.67 -41.40 -28.97
N LEU A 6 6.20 -41.09 -30.17
CA LEU A 6 6.25 -39.73 -30.74
C LEU A 6 5.29 -38.81 -30.02
N TRP A 7 4.11 -39.31 -29.65
CA TRP A 7 3.11 -38.51 -28.89
C TRP A 7 3.59 -38.20 -27.48
N LEU A 8 4.20 -39.20 -26.81
CA LEU A 8 4.80 -38.99 -25.48
C LEU A 8 5.98 -38.00 -25.52
N GLY A 9 6.83 -38.08 -26.56
CA GLY A 9 7.93 -37.14 -26.77
C GLY A 9 7.48 -35.71 -27.01
N PHE A 10 6.39 -35.53 -27.78
CA PHE A 10 5.79 -34.22 -28.02
C PHE A 10 5.23 -33.60 -26.74
N TRP A 11 4.53 -34.39 -25.90
CA TRP A 11 4.03 -33.94 -24.61
C TRP A 11 5.15 -33.63 -23.60
N LEU A 12 6.23 -34.42 -23.61
CA LEU A 12 7.38 -34.14 -22.75
C LEU A 12 8.11 -32.86 -23.18
N MET A 13 8.20 -32.61 -24.50
CA MET A 13 8.79 -31.36 -25.02
C MET A 13 7.92 -30.13 -24.72
N LEU A 14 6.59 -30.30 -24.78
CA LEU A 14 5.65 -29.23 -24.40
C LEU A 14 5.73 -28.93 -22.90
N PHE A 15 5.91 -29.94 -22.06
CA PHE A 15 6.05 -29.78 -20.61
C PHE A 15 7.39 -29.12 -20.22
N CYS A 16 8.45 -29.38 -21.01
CA CYS A 16 9.75 -28.76 -20.79
C CYS A 16 9.77 -27.25 -21.12
N GLN A 17 8.87 -26.79 -21.99
CA GLN A 17 8.72 -25.36 -22.32
C GLN A 17 7.99 -24.57 -21.22
N LEU A 18 7.16 -25.22 -20.38
CA LEU A 18 6.50 -24.57 -19.24
C LEU A 18 7.42 -24.40 -18.01
N ALA A 19 8.61 -25.01 -18.02
CA ALA A 19 9.57 -24.93 -16.91
C ALA A 19 10.62 -23.82 -17.07
N LEU A 20 10.45 -22.90 -18.04
CA LEU A 20 11.16 -21.63 -18.03
C LEU A 20 10.51 -20.75 -16.95
N ALA A 21 10.81 -21.06 -15.69
CA ALA A 21 10.52 -20.17 -14.57
C ALA A 21 11.16 -18.82 -14.91
N GLU A 22 10.34 -17.80 -15.09
CA GLU A 22 10.82 -16.42 -15.11
C GLU A 22 11.57 -16.20 -13.80
N THR A 23 12.88 -16.04 -13.89
CA THR A 23 13.66 -15.56 -12.75
C THR A 23 13.22 -14.12 -12.54
N THR A 24 12.32 -13.90 -11.57
CA THR A 24 11.97 -12.56 -11.13
C THR A 24 13.24 -11.96 -10.52
N ASN A 25 13.93 -11.13 -11.30
CA ASN A 25 15.08 -10.38 -10.82
C ASN A 25 14.54 -9.29 -9.87
N PHE A 26 14.66 -9.53 -8.58
CA PHE A 26 14.39 -8.53 -7.55
C PHE A 26 15.40 -7.37 -7.68
N VAL A 27 14.95 -6.16 -7.35
CA VAL A 27 15.81 -4.99 -7.35
C VAL A 27 16.87 -5.15 -6.26
N GLU A 28 18.14 -5.02 -6.63
CA GLU A 28 19.25 -5.08 -5.68
C GLU A 28 19.22 -3.84 -4.76
N ILE A 29 19.30 -4.08 -3.45
CA ILE A 29 19.38 -2.99 -2.47
C ILE A 29 20.78 -2.41 -2.49
N PRO A 30 20.94 -1.10 -2.76
CA PRO A 30 22.27 -0.49 -2.78
C PRO A 30 22.92 -0.51 -1.40
N LYS A 31 24.24 -0.53 -1.37
CA LYS A 31 24.99 -0.45 -0.11
C LYS A 31 24.78 0.90 0.55
N LEU A 32 24.54 0.88 1.85
CA LEU A 32 24.48 2.09 2.64
C LEU A 32 25.89 2.72 2.73
N SER A 33 26.03 3.95 2.28
CA SER A 33 27.28 4.71 2.32
C SER A 33 27.11 6.12 2.87
N SER A 34 25.90 6.65 2.80
CA SER A 34 25.51 7.99 3.22
C SER A 34 24.01 7.97 3.62
N ARG A 35 23.55 9.00 4.29
CA ARG A 35 22.14 9.15 4.67
C ARG A 35 21.25 9.37 3.45
N ILE A 36 21.83 9.90 2.37
CA ILE A 36 21.14 10.09 1.10
C ILE A 36 21.74 9.13 0.07
N THR A 37 20.97 8.15 -0.37
CA THR A 37 21.34 7.21 -1.44
C THR A 37 20.41 7.42 -2.62
N ASP A 38 20.90 8.07 -3.67
CA ASP A 38 20.17 8.32 -4.90
C ASP A 38 20.83 7.61 -6.08
N VAL A 39 20.28 6.45 -6.47
CA VAL A 39 20.79 5.68 -7.61
C VAL A 39 20.21 6.17 -8.95
N THR A 40 19.33 7.16 -8.91
CA THR A 40 18.62 7.69 -10.10
C THR A 40 19.16 9.02 -10.58
N ASN A 41 20.11 9.62 -9.84
CA ASN A 41 20.62 10.98 -10.07
C ASN A 41 19.47 12.00 -10.17
N THR A 42 18.45 11.86 -9.33
CA THR A 42 17.31 12.78 -9.27
C THR A 42 17.67 14.09 -8.59
N LEU A 43 18.55 14.02 -7.58
CA LEU A 43 19.07 15.18 -6.86
C LEU A 43 20.39 15.66 -7.48
N SER A 44 20.61 16.96 -7.48
CA SER A 44 21.95 17.48 -7.75
C SER A 44 22.91 17.16 -6.60
N ALA A 45 24.21 17.22 -6.86
CA ALA A 45 25.22 16.99 -5.82
C ALA A 45 25.06 17.96 -4.64
N GLU A 46 24.75 19.23 -4.91
CA GLU A 46 24.53 20.26 -3.90
C GLU A 46 23.27 19.96 -3.06
N GLN A 47 22.19 19.49 -3.71
CA GLN A 47 20.93 19.12 -3.04
C GLN A 47 21.14 17.90 -2.13
N ALA A 48 21.81 16.88 -2.64
CA ALA A 48 22.15 15.69 -1.85
C ALA A 48 23.03 16.04 -0.65
N GLN A 49 24.07 16.89 -0.85
CA GLN A 49 24.95 17.34 0.22
C GLN A 49 24.23 18.21 1.26
N ALA A 50 23.28 19.04 0.87
CA ALA A 50 22.47 19.85 1.78
C ALA A 50 21.61 18.96 2.70
N LEU A 51 20.93 17.97 2.12
CA LEU A 51 20.14 16.98 2.88
C LEU A 51 21.02 16.13 3.78
N GLU A 52 22.16 15.66 3.29
CA GLU A 52 23.15 14.88 4.07
C GLU A 52 23.61 15.66 5.30
N SER A 53 23.98 16.95 5.11
CA SER A 53 24.42 17.82 6.22
C SER A 53 23.32 18.06 7.25
N LYS A 54 22.06 18.24 6.79
CA LYS A 54 20.89 18.40 7.65
C LYS A 54 20.65 17.14 8.49
N LEU A 55 20.65 15.97 7.88
CA LEU A 55 20.43 14.71 8.58
C LEU A 55 21.58 14.36 9.52
N ALA A 56 22.81 14.67 9.15
CA ALA A 56 23.98 14.49 10.03
C ALA A 56 23.89 15.37 11.26
N ALA A 57 23.50 16.63 11.13
CA ALA A 57 23.32 17.55 12.25
C ALA A 57 22.17 17.09 13.18
N PHE A 58 21.07 16.57 12.61
CA PHE A 58 19.96 16.01 13.37
C PHE A 58 20.41 14.77 14.16
N GLU A 59 21.07 13.82 13.52
CA GLU A 59 21.59 12.61 14.19
C GLU A 59 22.55 12.95 15.32
N ALA A 60 23.48 13.89 15.09
CA ALA A 60 24.39 14.36 16.13
C ALA A 60 23.65 14.97 17.35
N LYS A 61 22.51 15.61 17.14
CA LYS A 61 21.70 16.25 18.18
C LYS A 61 20.81 15.27 18.95
N LYS A 62 20.15 14.33 18.23
CA LYS A 62 19.11 13.44 18.80
C LYS A 62 19.55 11.99 18.90
N GLY A 63 20.50 11.56 18.10
CA GLY A 63 20.93 10.17 17.99
C GLY A 63 20.07 9.32 17.06
N SER A 64 18.84 9.75 16.75
CA SER A 64 17.95 9.06 15.82
C SER A 64 18.48 9.18 14.39
N GLN A 65 18.38 8.10 13.63
CA GLN A 65 18.90 8.03 12.26
C GLN A 65 17.79 8.12 11.21
N ILE A 66 17.95 9.02 10.27
CA ILE A 66 17.05 9.15 9.11
C ILE A 66 17.87 8.92 7.84
N ALA A 67 17.36 8.05 6.96
CA ALA A 67 17.93 7.81 5.63
C ALA A 67 16.91 8.09 4.53
N VAL A 68 17.38 8.46 3.36
CA VAL A 68 16.59 8.62 2.13
C VAL A 68 17.17 7.73 1.05
N LEU A 69 16.34 6.90 0.45
CA LEU A 69 16.69 6.03 -0.66
C LEU A 69 15.82 6.37 -1.88
N ILE A 70 16.45 6.70 -2.99
CA ILE A 70 15.78 6.94 -4.25
C ILE A 70 16.21 5.85 -5.25
N VAL A 71 15.23 5.05 -5.68
CA VAL A 71 15.41 3.97 -6.67
C VAL A 71 14.53 4.20 -7.89
N PRO A 72 14.89 3.65 -9.05
CA PRO A 72 14.03 3.76 -10.22
C PRO A 72 12.70 3.02 -10.04
N THR A 73 12.72 1.82 -9.49
CA THR A 73 11.56 0.95 -9.27
C THR A 73 11.86 -0.05 -8.15
N THR A 74 10.83 -0.59 -7.54
CA THR A 74 10.94 -1.76 -6.64
C THR A 74 10.34 -3.01 -7.27
N GLN A 75 9.70 -2.90 -8.44
CA GLN A 75 9.05 -4.01 -9.10
C GLN A 75 10.05 -5.11 -9.50
N PRO A 76 9.62 -6.38 -9.42
CA PRO A 76 8.24 -6.86 -9.21
C PRO A 76 7.76 -6.85 -7.75
N GLU A 77 8.59 -6.42 -6.81
CA GLU A 77 8.27 -6.41 -5.39
C GLU A 77 7.46 -5.18 -4.98
N ASP A 78 6.55 -5.34 -4.00
CA ASP A 78 5.90 -4.17 -3.42
C ASP A 78 6.89 -3.34 -2.60
N ILE A 79 6.73 -2.02 -2.65
CA ILE A 79 7.63 -1.09 -1.96
C ILE A 79 7.69 -1.31 -0.45
N ALA A 80 6.62 -1.84 0.17
CA ALA A 80 6.63 -2.14 1.61
C ALA A 80 7.50 -3.36 1.91
N GLU A 81 7.43 -4.42 1.10
CA GLU A 81 8.29 -5.59 1.24
C GLU A 81 9.75 -5.23 0.97
N PHE A 82 10.01 -4.43 -0.05
CA PHE A 82 11.34 -3.89 -0.34
C PHE A 82 11.88 -3.07 0.85
N ALA A 83 11.04 -2.22 1.47
CA ALA A 83 11.42 -1.38 2.60
C ALA A 83 11.86 -2.20 3.81
N ILE A 84 11.15 -3.28 4.15
CA ILE A 84 11.53 -4.18 5.24
C ILE A 84 12.93 -4.75 5.00
N LYS A 85 13.22 -5.22 3.79
CA LYS A 85 14.56 -5.72 3.44
C LYS A 85 15.64 -4.65 3.54
N VAL A 86 15.31 -3.40 3.17
CA VAL A 86 16.23 -2.26 3.32
C VAL A 86 16.53 -2.01 4.78
N VAL A 87 15.50 -2.00 5.65
CA VAL A 87 15.66 -1.84 7.11
C VAL A 87 16.55 -2.93 7.68
N ASP A 88 16.30 -4.20 7.34
CA ASP A 88 17.05 -5.34 7.83
C ASP A 88 18.51 -5.29 7.37
N LEU A 89 18.77 -4.89 6.12
CA LEU A 89 20.09 -4.83 5.56
C LEU A 89 20.91 -3.63 6.06
N TRP A 90 20.26 -2.47 6.17
CA TRP A 90 20.91 -1.22 6.54
C TRP A 90 21.00 -1.03 8.06
N GLY A 91 20.10 -1.61 8.84
CA GLY A 91 20.06 -1.54 10.29
C GLY A 91 20.03 -0.09 10.80
N ILE A 92 19.22 0.78 10.19
CA ILE A 92 19.10 2.19 10.53
C ILE A 92 18.50 2.36 11.93
N GLY A 93 19.07 3.26 12.72
CA GLY A 93 18.67 3.50 14.11
C GLY A 93 19.62 2.85 15.11
N ARG A 94 19.57 3.29 16.36
CA ARG A 94 20.42 2.77 17.43
C ARG A 94 19.91 1.41 17.90
N LYS A 95 20.83 0.45 18.05
CA LYS A 95 20.51 -0.90 18.51
C LYS A 95 19.81 -0.88 19.87
N GLY A 96 18.63 -1.52 19.93
CA GLY A 96 17.83 -1.64 21.16
C GLY A 96 17.06 -0.38 21.53
N ILE A 97 17.24 0.72 20.79
CA ILE A 97 16.38 1.92 20.84
C ILE A 97 15.47 1.92 19.61
N ASP A 98 15.99 1.43 18.46
CA ASP A 98 15.28 1.24 17.20
C ASP A 98 14.67 2.55 16.65
N ASP A 99 15.41 3.67 16.83
CA ASP A 99 14.99 5.02 16.50
C ASP A 99 15.44 5.43 15.08
N GLY A 100 15.24 4.51 14.15
CA GLY A 100 15.50 4.70 12.74
C GLY A 100 14.25 5.02 11.91
N LEU A 101 14.45 5.73 10.79
CA LEU A 101 13.43 5.99 9.79
C LEU A 101 14.05 6.01 8.39
N ILE A 102 13.38 5.39 7.43
CA ILE A 102 13.81 5.41 6.02
C ILE A 102 12.69 5.96 5.15
N LEU A 103 13.01 7.00 4.37
CA LEU A 103 12.16 7.50 3.30
C LEU A 103 12.59 6.87 1.98
N ILE A 104 11.77 6.00 1.40
CA ILE A 104 12.04 5.32 0.14
C ILE A 104 11.17 5.90 -0.96
N ILE A 105 11.78 6.21 -2.10
CA ILE A 105 11.12 6.79 -3.27
C ILE A 105 11.39 5.88 -4.47
N ALA A 106 10.35 5.20 -4.97
CA ALA A 106 10.39 4.45 -6.21
C ALA A 106 9.85 5.36 -7.34
N LYS A 107 10.78 6.01 -8.05
CA LYS A 107 10.48 7.14 -8.94
C LYS A 107 9.57 6.76 -10.10
N ASN A 108 9.86 5.65 -10.78
CA ASN A 108 9.08 5.20 -11.93
C ASN A 108 7.72 4.62 -11.51
N ASP A 109 7.67 4.04 -10.31
CA ASP A 109 6.44 3.47 -9.74
C ASP A 109 5.53 4.55 -9.14
N ARG A 110 6.05 5.78 -8.99
CA ARG A 110 5.38 6.89 -8.29
C ARG A 110 4.93 6.51 -6.90
N LYS A 111 5.77 5.81 -6.17
CA LYS A 111 5.50 5.37 -4.80
C LYS A 111 6.49 5.98 -3.82
N ILE A 112 5.97 6.39 -2.67
CA ILE A 112 6.73 6.87 -1.52
C ILE A 112 6.43 5.93 -0.36
N ARG A 113 7.45 5.44 0.32
CA ARG A 113 7.32 4.71 1.57
C ARG A 113 8.05 5.44 2.68
N VAL A 114 7.36 5.73 3.75
CA VAL A 114 7.95 6.17 5.01
C VAL A 114 7.97 4.95 5.92
N GLU A 115 9.13 4.35 6.09
CA GLU A 115 9.34 3.18 6.93
C GLU A 115 9.85 3.64 8.28
N VAL A 116 9.19 3.21 9.35
CA VAL A 116 9.41 3.69 10.71
C VAL A 116 9.79 2.50 11.60
N ASN A 117 10.94 2.58 12.28
CA ASN A 117 11.35 1.55 13.21
C ASN A 117 10.62 1.69 14.56
N TYR A 118 10.59 0.61 15.33
CA TYR A 118 9.81 0.47 16.57
C TYR A 118 9.93 1.63 17.56
N GLY A 119 11.15 2.18 17.74
CA GLY A 119 11.38 3.30 18.67
C GLY A 119 10.74 4.61 18.28
N LEU A 120 10.35 4.77 17.01
CA LEU A 120 9.70 5.97 16.50
C LEU A 120 8.21 5.81 16.23
N GLU A 121 7.63 4.60 16.30
CA GLU A 121 6.20 4.37 16.02
C GLU A 121 5.28 5.17 16.94
N GLY A 122 5.69 5.40 18.18
CA GLY A 122 4.95 6.23 19.12
C GLY A 122 4.89 7.72 18.74
N VAL A 123 5.89 8.19 17.99
CA VAL A 123 6.01 9.60 17.52
C VAL A 123 5.47 9.74 16.11
N ILE A 124 5.74 8.76 15.25
CA ILE A 124 5.34 8.73 13.84
C ILE A 124 4.59 7.42 13.57
N PRO A 125 3.36 7.27 14.07
CA PRO A 125 2.53 6.12 13.72
C PRO A 125 2.14 6.15 12.24
N ASP A 126 1.66 5.03 11.71
CA ASP A 126 1.34 4.82 10.29
C ASP A 126 0.47 5.93 9.68
N ALA A 127 -0.51 6.42 10.45
CA ALA A 127 -1.38 7.51 10.01
C ALA A 127 -0.60 8.82 9.75
N ILE A 128 0.41 9.09 10.57
CA ILE A 128 1.29 10.25 10.42
C ILE A 128 2.26 10.03 9.25
N ALA A 129 2.87 8.84 9.17
CA ALA A 129 3.72 8.45 8.04
C ALA A 129 2.97 8.59 6.71
N LYS A 130 1.69 8.16 6.66
CA LYS A 130 0.81 8.33 5.50
C LYS A 130 0.62 9.78 5.13
N ARG A 131 0.37 10.65 6.10
CA ARG A 131 0.17 12.09 5.88
C ARG A 131 1.43 12.77 5.37
N ILE A 132 2.60 12.44 5.90
CA ILE A 132 3.88 12.94 5.40
C ILE A 132 4.02 12.63 3.91
N GLY A 133 3.76 11.38 3.52
CA GLY A 133 3.84 10.99 2.11
C GLY A 133 2.80 11.69 1.23
N THR A 134 1.54 11.73 1.65
CA THR A 134 0.43 12.22 0.81
C THR A 134 0.25 13.73 0.82
N GLU A 135 0.39 14.37 1.99
CA GLU A 135 0.07 15.80 2.16
C GLU A 135 1.32 16.68 2.03
N THR A 136 2.49 16.17 2.43
CA THR A 136 3.72 16.97 2.42
C THR A 136 4.56 16.67 1.19
N ILE A 137 4.90 15.42 0.88
CA ILE A 137 5.84 15.08 -0.17
C ILE A 137 5.17 15.03 -1.54
N ALA A 138 4.06 14.31 -1.69
CA ALA A 138 3.42 14.08 -2.98
C ALA A 138 3.03 15.34 -3.76
N PRO A 139 2.60 16.46 -3.17
CA PRO A 139 2.29 17.69 -3.91
C PRO A 139 3.51 18.26 -4.66
N TYR A 140 4.71 18.18 -4.08
CA TYR A 140 5.94 18.61 -4.74
C TYR A 140 6.29 17.66 -5.91
N PHE A 141 6.20 16.34 -5.68
CA PHE A 141 6.52 15.35 -6.70
C PHE A 141 5.60 15.41 -7.92
N LYS A 142 4.32 15.78 -7.73
CA LYS A 142 3.40 16.07 -8.85
C LYS A 142 3.89 17.20 -9.74
N ASN A 143 4.66 18.12 -9.18
CA ASN A 143 5.29 19.23 -9.90
C ASN A 143 6.75 18.93 -10.32
N ASN A 144 7.20 17.68 -10.20
CA ASN A 144 8.58 17.23 -10.42
C ASN A 144 9.63 17.89 -9.51
N ASP A 145 9.22 18.52 -8.41
CA ASP A 145 10.12 19.09 -7.40
C ASP A 145 10.47 18.01 -6.36
N TYR A 146 11.36 17.11 -6.73
CA TYR A 146 11.79 16.02 -5.84
C TYR A 146 12.55 16.54 -4.62
N TYR A 147 13.46 17.50 -4.82
CA TYR A 147 14.23 18.05 -3.72
C TYR A 147 13.34 18.77 -2.71
N GLY A 148 12.44 19.64 -3.17
CA GLY A 148 11.51 20.36 -2.28
C GLY A 148 10.64 19.40 -1.50
N GLY A 149 10.13 18.34 -2.13
CA GLY A 149 9.31 17.34 -1.46
C GLY A 149 10.07 16.53 -0.42
N ILE A 150 11.28 16.05 -0.74
CA ILE A 150 12.12 15.32 0.21
C ILE A 150 12.50 16.21 1.38
N ASN A 151 12.93 17.46 1.09
CA ASN A 151 13.33 18.40 2.12
C ASN A 151 12.17 18.73 3.08
N ALA A 152 10.97 19.00 2.55
CA ALA A 152 9.79 19.25 3.35
C ALA A 152 9.37 18.03 4.20
N GLY A 153 9.45 16.82 3.63
CA GLY A 153 9.18 15.59 4.35
C GLY A 153 10.18 15.34 5.49
N VAL A 154 11.47 15.54 5.21
CA VAL A 154 12.54 15.43 6.20
C VAL A 154 12.37 16.46 7.32
N ASP A 155 12.06 17.72 7.00
CA ASP A 155 11.83 18.76 8.00
C ASP A 155 10.64 18.42 8.91
N GLN A 156 9.57 17.88 8.35
CA GLN A 156 8.42 17.44 9.13
C GLN A 156 8.75 16.23 10.03
N ILE A 157 9.50 15.25 9.53
CA ILE A 157 9.96 14.10 10.31
C ILE A 157 10.84 14.57 11.48
N ILE A 158 11.81 15.43 11.20
CA ILE A 158 12.69 16.02 12.23
C ILE A 158 11.87 16.75 13.29
N GLY A 159 10.93 17.61 12.88
CA GLY A 159 10.08 18.38 13.78
C GLY A 159 9.26 17.48 14.72
N LEU A 160 8.74 16.36 14.21
CA LEU A 160 8.03 15.37 15.00
C LEU A 160 8.92 14.71 16.05
N ILE A 161 10.10 14.24 15.65
CA ILE A 161 11.05 13.61 16.56
C ILE A 161 11.60 14.62 17.59
N GLU A 162 11.67 15.89 17.25
CA GLU A 162 12.02 16.96 18.18
C GLU A 162 10.90 17.35 19.14
N GLY A 163 9.69 16.90 18.91
CA GLY A 163 8.52 17.17 19.74
C GLY A 163 7.69 18.37 19.28
N GLU A 164 7.88 18.85 18.05
CA GLU A 164 7.02 19.86 17.44
C GLU A 164 5.66 19.27 17.07
N GLN A 165 4.59 20.08 17.24
CA GLN A 165 3.25 19.64 16.88
C GLN A 165 3.04 19.72 15.36
N LEU A 166 2.46 18.67 14.80
CA LEU A 166 2.02 18.68 13.40
C LEU A 166 0.89 19.67 13.16
N PRO A 167 0.83 20.31 11.97
CA PRO A 167 -0.36 20.99 11.51
C PRO A 167 -1.58 20.07 11.57
N ALA A 168 -2.73 20.61 11.98
CA ALA A 168 -3.97 19.84 11.97
C ALA A 168 -4.20 19.19 10.60
N PRO A 169 -4.81 17.96 10.54
CA PRO A 169 -5.15 17.34 9.28
C PRO A 169 -5.94 18.33 8.43
N LYS A 170 -5.53 18.53 7.19
CA LYS A 170 -6.43 19.15 6.22
C LYS A 170 -7.68 18.28 6.22
N GLN A 171 -8.79 18.84 6.69
CA GLN A 171 -10.08 18.17 6.46
C GLN A 171 -10.24 18.12 4.94
N THR A 172 -9.84 17.01 4.36
CA THR A 172 -10.44 16.61 3.11
C THR A 172 -11.91 16.47 3.45
N ASN A 173 -12.73 17.39 2.96
CA ASN A 173 -14.13 17.11 2.74
C ASN A 173 -14.15 15.95 1.74
N THR A 174 -13.86 14.76 2.22
CA THR A 174 -14.41 13.55 1.66
C THR A 174 -15.90 13.77 1.91
N SER A 175 -16.61 14.31 0.91
CA SER A 175 -18.01 13.97 0.77
C SER A 175 -17.99 12.46 0.97
N GLN A 176 -18.43 12.01 2.13
CA GLN A 176 -18.75 10.63 2.40
C GLN A 176 -19.65 10.24 1.25
N GLN A 177 -19.05 9.65 0.23
CA GLN A 177 -19.79 8.95 -0.77
C GLN A 177 -20.36 7.79 0.03
N ASP A 178 -21.64 7.98 0.41
CA ASP A 178 -22.38 7.10 1.30
C ASP A 178 -22.31 5.66 0.78
N GLU A 179 -21.25 4.93 1.16
CA GLU A 179 -21.25 3.46 0.98
C GLU A 179 -22.46 2.84 1.70
N GLY A 180 -22.96 3.49 2.76
CA GLY A 180 -24.22 3.16 3.41
C GLY A 180 -25.43 3.30 2.49
N GLY A 181 -25.49 4.34 1.65
CA GLY A 181 -26.60 4.59 0.72
C GLY A 181 -26.80 3.47 -0.29
N PHE A 182 -25.70 2.90 -0.81
CA PHE A 182 -25.73 1.76 -1.73
C PHE A 182 -26.31 0.51 -1.05
N ILE A 183 -25.90 0.21 0.17
CA ILE A 183 -26.39 -0.94 0.94
C ILE A 183 -27.87 -0.75 1.29
N PHE A 184 -28.28 0.45 1.71
CA PHE A 184 -29.69 0.77 1.99
C PHE A 184 -30.58 0.62 0.76
N LEU A 185 -30.12 1.05 -0.43
CA LEU A 185 -30.85 0.89 -1.69
C LEU A 185 -30.98 -0.58 -2.10
N LEU A 186 -29.92 -1.36 -1.91
CA LEU A 186 -29.92 -2.79 -2.26
C LEU A 186 -30.86 -3.57 -1.35
N PHE A 187 -30.76 -3.40 -0.04
CA PHE A 187 -31.64 -4.09 0.92
C PHE A 187 -33.06 -3.54 0.94
N GLY A 188 -33.23 -2.22 0.80
CA GLY A 188 -34.54 -1.58 0.69
C GLY A 188 -35.31 -2.02 -0.56
N GLY A 189 -34.60 -2.11 -1.71
CA GLY A 189 -35.16 -2.63 -2.96
C GLY A 189 -35.54 -4.11 -2.87
N LEU A 190 -34.69 -4.94 -2.22
CA LEU A 190 -34.99 -6.35 -1.96
C LEU A 190 -36.25 -6.53 -1.08
N PHE A 191 -36.33 -5.75 0.00
CA PHE A 191 -37.47 -5.81 0.93
C PHE A 191 -38.79 -5.35 0.30
N ALA A 192 -38.76 -4.20 -0.36
CA ALA A 192 -39.91 -3.67 -1.10
C ALA A 192 -40.34 -4.61 -2.25
N GLY A 193 -39.36 -5.16 -3.00
CA GLY A 193 -39.62 -6.11 -4.08
C GLY A 193 -40.22 -7.43 -3.59
N SER A 194 -39.78 -7.94 -2.43
CA SER A 194 -40.34 -9.16 -1.85
C SER A 194 -41.81 -8.96 -1.38
N MET A 195 -42.11 -7.78 -0.86
CA MET A 195 -43.46 -7.44 -0.40
C MET A 195 -44.41 -7.24 -1.60
N LEU A 196 -43.94 -6.55 -2.65
CA LEU A 196 -44.72 -6.32 -3.87
C LEU A 196 -44.94 -7.59 -4.68
N SER A 197 -43.93 -8.50 -4.71
CA SER A 197 -44.06 -9.77 -5.43
C SER A 197 -45.11 -10.72 -4.85
N SER A 198 -45.43 -10.56 -3.56
CA SER A 198 -46.52 -11.33 -2.89
C SER A 198 -47.91 -10.86 -3.30
N MET A 199 -48.06 -9.60 -3.73
CA MET A 199 -49.34 -9.00 -4.11
C MET A 199 -49.63 -9.02 -5.61
N LEU A 200 -48.61 -8.77 -6.44
CA LEU A 200 -48.78 -8.61 -7.90
C LEU A 200 -48.20 -9.75 -8.75
N GLY A 201 -47.64 -10.79 -8.14
CA GLY A 201 -46.94 -11.86 -8.84
C GLY A 201 -45.47 -11.56 -9.06
N ARG A 202 -44.69 -12.65 -9.19
CA ARG A 202 -43.21 -12.63 -9.08
C ARG A 202 -42.51 -11.77 -10.13
N VAL A 203 -43.00 -11.80 -11.36
CA VAL A 203 -42.38 -11.09 -12.49
C VAL A 203 -42.71 -9.60 -12.42
N ALA A 204 -43.94 -9.24 -12.14
CA ALA A 204 -44.37 -7.86 -12.06
C ALA A 204 -43.79 -7.14 -10.85
N GLY A 205 -43.72 -7.79 -9.68
CA GLY A 205 -43.07 -7.27 -8.47
C GLY A 205 -41.58 -7.05 -8.66
N GLY A 206 -40.88 -7.99 -9.32
CA GLY A 206 -39.45 -7.87 -9.63
C GLY A 206 -39.13 -6.73 -10.59
N LEU A 207 -39.96 -6.54 -11.64
CA LEU A 207 -39.80 -5.43 -12.58
C LEU A 207 -39.98 -4.06 -11.91
N ILE A 208 -41.04 -3.89 -11.12
CA ILE A 208 -41.30 -2.63 -10.40
C ILE A 208 -40.16 -2.32 -9.40
N ALA A 209 -39.74 -3.32 -8.66
CA ALA A 209 -38.63 -3.15 -7.70
C ALA A 209 -37.28 -2.84 -8.41
N GLY A 210 -36.98 -3.51 -9.52
CA GLY A 210 -35.76 -3.29 -10.30
C GLY A 210 -35.73 -1.90 -10.94
N ILE A 211 -36.81 -1.47 -11.57
CA ILE A 211 -36.92 -0.13 -12.18
C ILE A 211 -36.93 0.95 -11.10
N GLY A 212 -37.66 0.77 -10.00
CA GLY A 212 -37.75 1.73 -8.92
C GLY A 212 -36.42 1.94 -8.22
N SER A 213 -35.68 0.87 -7.91
CA SER A 213 -34.33 0.96 -7.29
C SER A 213 -33.29 1.55 -8.25
N GLY A 214 -33.40 1.27 -9.55
CA GLY A 214 -32.50 1.85 -10.56
C GLY A 214 -32.69 3.36 -10.71
N ILE A 215 -33.96 3.83 -10.78
CA ILE A 215 -34.29 5.26 -10.85
C ILE A 215 -33.84 5.98 -9.57
N LEU A 216 -34.10 5.41 -8.40
CA LEU A 216 -33.70 5.98 -7.12
C LEU A 216 -32.16 6.05 -6.99
N ALA A 217 -31.44 5.01 -7.43
CA ALA A 217 -30.00 5.00 -7.48
C ALA A 217 -29.42 6.08 -8.41
N TYR A 218 -30.06 6.29 -9.57
CA TYR A 218 -29.68 7.35 -10.51
C TYR A 218 -29.78 8.74 -9.87
N PHE A 219 -30.90 9.04 -9.18
CA PHE A 219 -31.10 10.33 -8.55
C PHE A 219 -30.24 10.58 -7.29
N LEU A 220 -29.98 9.55 -6.48
CA LEU A 220 -29.26 9.70 -5.22
C LEU A 220 -27.74 9.55 -5.37
N LEU A 221 -27.26 8.72 -6.27
CA LEU A 221 -25.84 8.37 -6.39
C LEU A 221 -25.18 8.94 -7.65
N GLY A 222 -25.94 9.49 -8.59
CA GLY A 222 -25.41 10.09 -9.83
C GLY A 222 -24.73 9.09 -10.79
N PHE A 223 -24.93 7.79 -10.59
CA PHE A 223 -24.29 6.74 -11.37
C PHE A 223 -25.16 6.28 -12.56
N GLY A 224 -24.89 6.76 -13.77
CA GLY A 224 -25.64 6.35 -14.96
C GLY A 224 -25.60 4.83 -15.24
N ILE A 225 -24.42 4.23 -15.31
CA ILE A 225 -24.28 2.78 -15.61
C ILE A 225 -24.51 1.92 -14.36
N GLY A 226 -24.07 2.37 -13.19
CA GLY A 226 -24.26 1.66 -11.92
C GLY A 226 -25.72 1.48 -11.53
N ALA A 227 -26.55 2.48 -11.79
CA ALA A 227 -28.00 2.41 -11.54
C ALA A 227 -28.69 1.29 -12.34
N ILE A 228 -28.28 1.08 -13.59
CA ILE A 228 -28.80 -0.01 -14.45
C ILE A 228 -28.39 -1.38 -13.88
N LEU A 229 -27.14 -1.53 -13.45
CA LEU A 229 -26.67 -2.77 -12.84
C LEU A 229 -27.40 -3.11 -11.54
N ILE A 230 -27.63 -2.12 -10.67
CA ILE A 230 -28.41 -2.30 -9.44
C ILE A 230 -29.85 -2.76 -9.77
N GLY A 231 -30.51 -2.12 -10.74
CA GLY A 231 -31.85 -2.50 -11.19
C GLY A 231 -31.91 -3.95 -11.67
N ILE A 232 -30.94 -4.38 -12.47
CA ILE A 232 -30.85 -5.75 -13.00
C ILE A 232 -30.62 -6.76 -11.86
N ILE A 233 -29.70 -6.46 -10.93
CA ILE A 233 -29.40 -7.34 -9.80
C ILE A 233 -30.63 -7.51 -8.90
N VAL A 234 -31.31 -6.42 -8.55
CA VAL A 234 -32.54 -6.47 -7.74
C VAL A 234 -33.64 -7.25 -8.44
N PHE A 235 -33.82 -7.07 -9.76
CA PHE A 235 -34.75 -7.85 -10.56
C PHE A 235 -34.47 -9.36 -10.49
N PHE A 236 -33.22 -9.77 -10.74
CA PHE A 236 -32.85 -11.19 -10.70
C PHE A 236 -32.99 -11.80 -9.31
N LEU A 237 -32.54 -11.11 -8.26
CA LEU A 237 -32.67 -11.59 -6.88
C LEU A 237 -34.12 -11.73 -6.40
N THR A 238 -34.99 -10.80 -6.81
CA THR A 238 -36.44 -10.88 -6.45
C THR A 238 -37.17 -11.91 -7.27
N SER A 239 -36.79 -12.11 -8.53
CA SER A 239 -37.42 -13.09 -9.44
C SER A 239 -36.88 -14.53 -9.20
N ALA A 240 -35.64 -14.69 -8.79
CA ALA A 240 -34.95 -16.00 -8.64
C ALA A 240 -35.26 -16.73 -7.32
N ARG A 241 -36.01 -16.14 -6.38
CA ARG A 241 -36.28 -16.74 -5.06
C ARG A 241 -37.30 -17.87 -5.17
N SER A 242 -36.87 -18.99 -5.77
CA SER A 242 -37.58 -20.25 -5.83
C SER A 242 -36.88 -21.29 -4.94
N GLY A 243 -37.54 -21.59 -3.82
CA GLY A 243 -37.49 -22.84 -3.09
C GLY A 243 -36.15 -23.50 -2.79
N GLY A 244 -35.83 -23.71 -1.48
CA GLY A 244 -34.83 -24.67 -1.04
C GLY A 244 -33.89 -24.08 0.01
N GLY A 245 -34.12 -24.47 1.28
CA GLY A 245 -33.23 -24.13 2.40
C GLY A 245 -31.92 -24.93 2.32
N GLY A 246 -30.83 -24.30 2.76
CA GLY A 246 -29.52 -24.92 2.91
C GLY A 246 -28.66 -24.04 3.80
N GLY A 247 -28.33 -24.54 5.00
CA GLY A 247 -27.59 -23.84 6.03
C GLY A 247 -26.13 -23.60 5.68
N TRP A 248 -25.58 -22.55 6.25
CA TRP A 248 -24.16 -22.22 6.19
C TRP A 248 -23.49 -22.56 7.52
N SER A 249 -22.52 -23.44 7.48
CA SER A 249 -21.66 -23.76 8.62
C SER A 249 -20.37 -22.97 8.55
N ASN A 250 -20.00 -22.43 9.71
CA ASN A 250 -18.82 -21.66 10.01
C ASN A 250 -17.61 -22.57 10.24
N GLY A 251 -16.44 -22.22 9.71
CA GLY A 251 -15.18 -22.92 9.96
C GLY A 251 -14.02 -21.96 10.08
N GLY A 252 -13.47 -21.85 11.28
CA GLY A 252 -12.31 -21.03 11.62
C GLY A 252 -10.99 -21.83 11.57
N GLY A 253 -9.88 -21.14 11.64
CA GLY A 253 -8.51 -21.61 11.86
C GLY A 253 -7.56 -20.52 11.38
N GLY A 254 -6.54 -20.06 12.05
CA GLY A 254 -5.60 -20.60 12.96
C GLY A 254 -4.23 -20.09 12.51
N TYR A 255 -3.61 -19.15 13.26
CA TYR A 255 -2.31 -18.53 12.92
C TYR A 255 -1.17 -19.26 13.61
N TYR A 256 -0.03 -19.41 12.91
CA TYR A 256 1.26 -19.71 13.54
C TYR A 256 2.35 -18.78 13.01
N GLY A 257 3.05 -18.15 13.95
CA GLY A 257 4.24 -17.36 13.72
C GLY A 257 5.52 -18.22 13.80
N GLY A 258 6.60 -17.71 13.20
CA GLY A 258 7.93 -18.28 13.32
C GLY A 258 8.98 -17.21 13.03
N GLY A 259 9.73 -16.83 14.06
CA GLY A 259 10.86 -15.92 13.94
C GLY A 259 12.15 -16.67 13.65
N SER A 260 13.09 -16.01 12.98
CA SER A 260 14.50 -16.39 12.96
C SER A 260 15.38 -15.15 12.85
N SER A 261 16.23 -14.98 13.84
CA SER A 261 17.28 -13.97 13.93
C SER A 261 18.56 -14.48 13.27
N TRP A 262 19.20 -13.67 12.44
CA TRP A 262 20.59 -13.86 12.04
C TRP A 262 21.35 -12.56 12.21
N GLY A 263 22.34 -12.58 13.06
CA GLY A 263 23.29 -11.50 13.25
C GLY A 263 24.49 -11.67 12.32
N GLY A 264 25.04 -10.57 11.86
CA GLY A 264 26.29 -10.52 11.12
C GLY A 264 26.87 -9.12 11.16
N GLY A 265 27.95 -8.96 11.91
CA GLY A 265 28.72 -7.73 11.95
C GLY A 265 29.70 -7.65 10.79
N SER A 266 30.02 -6.46 10.32
CA SER A 266 31.25 -6.23 9.56
C SER A 266 31.78 -4.81 9.73
N SER A 267 33.08 -4.73 9.71
CA SER A 267 33.93 -3.61 10.00
C SER A 267 34.32 -2.77 8.78
N GLY A 268 34.41 -1.46 8.94
CA GLY A 268 35.54 -0.66 8.48
C GLY A 268 35.54 -0.08 7.09
N GLY A 269 35.43 1.23 7.04
CA GLY A 269 35.79 2.10 5.93
C GLY A 269 34.81 3.29 5.90
N GLY A 270 35.30 4.50 6.16
CA GLY A 270 34.62 5.82 6.24
C GLY A 270 33.26 6.13 5.63
N SER A 271 32.39 5.15 5.48
CA SER A 271 31.00 5.29 5.06
C SER A 271 30.09 5.34 6.27
N TRP A 272 29.05 6.16 6.22
CA TRP A 272 27.99 6.15 7.20
C TRP A 272 27.31 4.79 7.21
N SER A 273 26.95 4.27 8.39
CA SER A 273 26.28 2.98 8.57
C SER A 273 25.17 3.09 9.59
N GLY A 274 24.18 2.21 9.48
CA GLY A 274 23.13 2.08 10.47
C GLY A 274 23.68 1.65 11.82
N GLY A 275 23.06 2.09 12.89
CA GLY A 275 23.42 1.79 14.28
C GLY A 275 22.90 0.43 14.78
N GLY A 276 22.35 -0.41 13.92
CA GLY A 276 21.83 -1.75 14.24
C GLY A 276 20.41 -1.75 14.80
N GLY A 277 19.62 -0.75 14.47
CA GLY A 277 18.19 -0.70 14.77
C GLY A 277 17.40 -1.71 13.97
N SER A 278 16.22 -2.06 14.45
CA SER A 278 15.27 -2.99 13.83
C SER A 278 13.90 -2.33 13.64
N GLY A 279 13.18 -2.76 12.63
CA GLY A 279 11.82 -2.33 12.33
C GLY A 279 10.91 -3.52 12.05
N GLY A 280 9.61 -3.35 12.24
CA GLY A 280 8.60 -4.39 12.03
C GLY A 280 7.65 -4.13 10.88
N GLY A 281 8.05 -3.26 9.93
CA GLY A 281 7.20 -2.88 8.81
C GLY A 281 6.19 -1.79 9.17
N GLY A 282 6.41 -1.08 10.27
CA GLY A 282 5.67 0.16 10.60
C GLY A 282 5.90 1.22 9.53
N GLY A 283 4.93 2.12 9.37
CA GLY A 283 5.02 3.16 8.35
C GLY A 283 3.94 3.08 7.27
N ALA A 284 4.05 3.89 6.23
CA ALA A 284 2.99 3.97 5.22
C ALA A 284 3.50 4.20 3.80
N THR A 285 2.80 3.59 2.86
CA THR A 285 3.01 3.79 1.41
C THR A 285 2.05 4.85 0.87
N SER A 286 2.55 5.73 0.03
CA SER A 286 1.82 6.78 -0.67
C SER A 286 2.16 6.78 -2.15
N SER A 287 1.37 7.47 -2.97
CA SER A 287 1.62 7.67 -4.41
C SER A 287 1.36 9.12 -4.80
N TRP A 288 1.94 9.56 -5.94
CA TRP A 288 1.76 10.90 -6.49
C TRP A 288 1.45 10.91 -7.97
#